data_75e689aa6da34e6f68389067f650950b
#
_entry.id   75e689aa6da34e6f68389067f650950b
#
_cell.length_a   1.000
_cell.length_b   1.000
_cell.length_c   1.000
_cell.angle_alpha   90.00
_cell.angle_beta   90.00
_cell.angle_gamma   90.00
#
_symmetry.space_group_name_H-M   'P 1'
#
loop_
_entity.id
_entity.type
_entity.pdbx_description
1 polymer ?
#
loop_
_entity_poly.entity_id
_entity_poly.type
_entity_poly.pdbx_seq_one_letter_code
_entity_poly.pdbx_strand_id
1 'polypeptide(L)'
;MNIHRDIYNTIKKYDKIVIVRHIGPDPDALGSSIGLREIIKETFPKKEVYVVGSSSTRFKYMGELDKVNEDIFKDSLLIVCDTPNIVRIDGIKDINAFKEVLKIDHHPEIDDFGKVKWIDSSKSSVCQMIMELTYATRLKMTKYAAERLFLGLVADTERFLYSYTTPDTMRIVSKLIDDTNIDFTSLYNDLYARPMNDLRFLGYMYQNMTITENGLGYLKLTDKILKEYNVDAGSGGNLVNNFNNIEEILVWVIFTEDKKQDIIRVNARSRGPIINKVLENHGGGGHIYSSGARIKDKKEIDEIIKELDEVAKDYKK
;
A
#
# COMPACT_ATOMS: atom_id res chain seq x y z
N MET A 1 -18.17 8.48 -22.24
CA MET A 1 -17.05 7.59 -22.55
C MET A 1 -17.08 6.44 -21.54
N ASN A 2 -16.90 5.20 -21.97
CA ASN A 2 -16.88 4.07 -21.03
C ASN A 2 -15.41 3.69 -20.80
N ILE A 3 -14.86 4.11 -19.66
CA ILE A 3 -13.45 3.93 -19.33
C ILE A 3 -13.01 2.46 -19.36
N HIS A 4 -13.85 1.53 -18.92
CA HIS A 4 -13.54 0.10 -18.95
C HIS A 4 -13.34 -0.40 -20.39
N ARG A 5 -14.17 0.08 -21.32
CA ARG A 5 -14.04 -0.25 -22.75
C ARG A 5 -12.77 0.34 -23.36
N ASP A 6 -12.43 1.55 -22.96
CA ASP A 6 -11.22 2.24 -23.46
C ASP A 6 -9.96 1.53 -22.98
N ILE A 7 -9.91 1.12 -21.70
CA ILE A 7 -8.82 0.30 -21.13
C ILE A 7 -8.73 -1.04 -21.84
N TYR A 8 -9.87 -1.76 -22.00
CA TYR A 8 -9.89 -3.06 -22.68
C TYR A 8 -9.37 -2.96 -24.12
N ASN A 9 -9.80 -1.95 -24.89
CA ASN A 9 -9.33 -1.72 -26.24
C ASN A 9 -7.85 -1.37 -26.31
N THR A 10 -7.35 -0.60 -25.35
CA THR A 10 -5.94 -0.27 -25.24
C THR A 10 -5.11 -1.52 -24.96
N ILE A 11 -5.51 -2.36 -23.99
CA ILE A 11 -4.87 -3.66 -23.72
C ILE A 11 -4.88 -4.55 -24.96
N LYS A 12 -6.00 -4.61 -25.68
CA LYS A 12 -6.15 -5.45 -26.89
C LYS A 12 -5.20 -5.02 -28.01
N LYS A 13 -4.89 -3.75 -28.14
CA LYS A 13 -4.09 -3.16 -29.21
C LYS A 13 -2.61 -3.57 -29.17
N TYR A 14 -2.04 -3.85 -27.99
CA TYR A 14 -0.61 -4.09 -27.81
C TYR A 14 -0.30 -5.55 -27.56
N ASP A 15 0.70 -6.11 -28.24
CA ASP A 15 1.15 -7.48 -28.04
C ASP A 15 2.09 -7.61 -26.85
N LYS A 16 2.83 -6.53 -26.50
CA LYS A 16 3.73 -6.44 -25.36
C LYS A 16 3.22 -5.45 -24.35
N ILE A 17 3.15 -5.87 -23.09
CA ILE A 17 2.61 -5.08 -21.98
C ILE A 17 3.55 -5.21 -20.78
N VAL A 18 3.93 -4.07 -20.22
CA VAL A 18 4.69 -3.99 -18.98
C VAL A 18 3.81 -3.31 -17.92
N ILE A 19 3.66 -3.96 -16.77
CA ILE A 19 2.86 -3.46 -15.66
C ILE A 19 3.81 -3.08 -14.53
N VAL A 20 3.61 -1.89 -13.97
CA VAL A 20 4.39 -1.35 -12.87
C VAL A 20 3.48 -0.81 -11.78
N ARG A 21 4.05 -0.53 -10.61
CA ARG A 21 3.41 0.01 -9.42
C ARG A 21 4.36 0.91 -8.66
N HIS A 22 3.96 1.37 -7.47
CA HIS A 22 4.79 2.26 -6.65
C HIS A 22 5.99 1.56 -5.97
N ILE A 23 7.03 2.34 -5.64
CA ILE A 23 8.18 1.94 -4.83
C ILE A 23 7.72 1.56 -3.41
N GLY A 24 8.27 0.46 -2.87
CA GLY A 24 7.87 -0.05 -1.56
C GLY A 24 6.45 -0.63 -1.59
N PRO A 25 6.20 -1.61 -2.48
CA PRO A 25 4.87 -2.09 -2.78
C PRO A 25 4.20 -2.73 -1.56
N ASP A 26 2.92 -2.48 -1.43
CA ASP A 26 2.00 -3.14 -0.52
C ASP A 26 1.20 -4.25 -1.24
N PRO A 27 0.28 -4.93 -0.55
CA PRO A 27 -0.51 -5.97 -1.18
C PRO A 27 -1.47 -5.48 -2.27
N ASP A 28 -1.97 -4.22 -2.23
CA ASP A 28 -2.83 -3.70 -3.31
C ASP A 28 -2.02 -3.46 -4.59
N ALA A 29 -0.86 -2.81 -4.47
CA ALA A 29 0.06 -2.59 -5.59
C ALA A 29 0.50 -3.91 -6.25
N LEU A 30 0.83 -4.94 -5.45
CA LEU A 30 1.22 -6.26 -5.95
C LEU A 30 0.02 -7.03 -6.50
N GLY A 31 -1.10 -7.02 -5.79
CA GLY A 31 -2.32 -7.74 -6.16
C GLY A 31 -2.91 -7.24 -7.46
N SER A 32 -3.03 -5.92 -7.61
CA SER A 32 -3.53 -5.30 -8.84
C SER A 32 -2.64 -5.57 -10.04
N SER A 33 -1.32 -5.42 -9.90
CA SER A 33 -0.38 -5.63 -11.02
C SER A 33 -0.27 -7.10 -11.42
N ILE A 34 -0.09 -8.02 -10.46
CA ILE A 34 0.02 -9.46 -10.73
C ILE A 34 -1.33 -10.02 -11.20
N GLY A 35 -2.43 -9.65 -10.53
CA GLY A 35 -3.78 -10.06 -10.93
C GLY A 35 -4.11 -9.63 -12.35
N LEU A 36 -3.80 -8.38 -12.72
CA LEU A 36 -4.02 -7.89 -14.08
C LEU A 36 -3.18 -8.63 -15.11
N ARG A 37 -1.91 -8.95 -14.81
CA ARG A 37 -1.05 -9.78 -15.68
C ARG A 37 -1.72 -11.11 -15.99
N GLU A 38 -2.17 -11.82 -14.98
CA GLU A 38 -2.77 -13.15 -15.14
C GLU A 38 -4.09 -13.10 -15.92
N ILE A 39 -4.92 -12.08 -15.66
CA ILE A 39 -6.16 -11.83 -16.40
C ILE A 39 -5.89 -11.56 -17.89
N ILE A 40 -4.86 -10.75 -18.19
CA ILE A 40 -4.50 -10.45 -19.58
C ILE A 40 -3.94 -11.69 -20.27
N LYS A 41 -3.05 -12.46 -19.61
CA LYS A 41 -2.49 -13.71 -20.17
C LYS A 41 -3.57 -14.74 -20.45
N GLU A 42 -4.55 -14.91 -19.56
CA GLU A 42 -5.68 -15.83 -19.77
C GLU A 42 -6.59 -15.38 -20.92
N THR A 43 -6.82 -14.07 -21.02
CA THR A 43 -7.70 -13.53 -22.08
C THR A 43 -7.03 -13.53 -23.45
N PHE A 44 -5.73 -13.24 -23.49
CA PHE A 44 -4.93 -13.10 -24.70
C PHE A 44 -3.62 -13.92 -24.60
N PRO A 45 -3.67 -15.25 -24.74
CA PRO A 45 -2.52 -16.13 -24.47
C PRO A 45 -1.28 -15.88 -25.34
N LYS A 46 -1.42 -15.14 -26.44
CA LYS A 46 -0.29 -14.80 -27.34
C LYS A 46 0.44 -13.52 -26.95
N LYS A 47 -0.09 -12.75 -25.98
CA LYS A 47 0.55 -11.50 -25.53
C LYS A 47 1.68 -11.77 -24.55
N GLU A 48 2.72 -10.97 -24.67
CA GLU A 48 3.81 -10.91 -23.71
C GLU A 48 3.47 -9.90 -22.62
N VAL A 49 3.20 -10.37 -21.41
CA VAL A 49 2.78 -9.50 -20.28
C VAL A 49 3.69 -9.73 -19.08
N TYR A 50 4.25 -8.65 -18.59
CA TYR A 50 5.26 -8.66 -17.54
C TYR A 50 4.88 -7.70 -16.40
N VAL A 51 5.16 -8.11 -15.16
CA VAL A 51 5.12 -7.24 -13.99
C VAL A 51 6.54 -7.03 -13.51
N VAL A 52 7.03 -5.80 -13.56
CA VAL A 52 8.42 -5.48 -13.21
C VAL A 52 8.50 -4.58 -11.98
N GLY A 53 9.67 -4.55 -11.32
CA GLY A 53 9.96 -3.74 -10.16
C GLY A 53 10.60 -4.54 -9.03
N SER A 54 10.70 -3.93 -7.85
CA SER A 54 11.33 -4.51 -6.68
C SER A 54 10.43 -5.56 -6.02
N SER A 55 10.99 -6.72 -5.69
CA SER A 55 10.28 -7.74 -4.90
C SER A 55 10.27 -7.36 -3.42
N SER A 56 9.22 -7.76 -2.72
CA SER A 56 9.10 -7.62 -1.27
C SER A 56 9.31 -8.98 -0.59
N THR A 57 10.27 -9.08 0.32
CA THR A 57 10.45 -10.31 1.11
C THR A 57 9.27 -10.58 2.02
N ARG A 58 8.58 -9.53 2.47
CA ARG A 58 7.38 -9.61 3.32
C ARG A 58 6.18 -10.17 2.57
N PHE A 59 6.05 -9.85 1.28
CA PHE A 59 4.88 -10.19 0.47
C PHE A 59 5.18 -11.22 -0.63
N LYS A 60 6.11 -12.15 -0.36
CA LYS A 60 6.44 -13.23 -1.31
C LYS A 60 5.24 -14.07 -1.71
N TYR A 61 4.26 -14.20 -0.83
CA TYR A 61 3.01 -14.93 -1.11
C TYR A 61 2.16 -14.30 -2.22
N MET A 62 2.38 -13.01 -2.53
CA MET A 62 1.68 -12.34 -3.64
C MET A 62 2.10 -12.88 -5.01
N GLY A 63 3.28 -13.45 -5.15
CA GLY A 63 3.79 -14.03 -6.39
C GLY A 63 5.12 -13.43 -6.83
N GLU A 64 5.60 -13.91 -7.96
CA GLU A 64 6.88 -13.51 -8.53
C GLU A 64 6.72 -12.40 -9.56
N LEU A 65 7.75 -11.56 -9.63
CA LEU A 65 7.88 -10.48 -10.60
C LEU A 65 8.78 -10.90 -11.76
N ASP A 66 8.51 -10.35 -12.91
CA ASP A 66 9.23 -10.67 -14.13
C ASP A 66 10.51 -9.80 -14.23
N LYS A 67 11.51 -10.32 -14.94
CA LYS A 67 12.70 -9.57 -15.37
C LYS A 67 12.64 -9.42 -16.88
N VAL A 68 12.75 -8.19 -17.35
CA VAL A 68 12.69 -7.88 -18.79
C VAL A 68 13.88 -7.03 -19.20
N ASN A 69 14.27 -7.16 -20.47
CA ASN A 69 15.21 -6.23 -21.09
C ASN A 69 14.47 -4.95 -21.49
N GLU A 70 15.04 -3.78 -21.26
CA GLU A 70 14.48 -2.47 -21.62
C GLU A 70 14.22 -2.32 -23.15
N ASP A 71 14.84 -3.16 -23.99
CA ASP A 71 14.63 -3.17 -25.45
C ASP A 71 13.18 -3.38 -25.87
N ILE A 72 12.36 -4.02 -25.03
CA ILE A 72 10.95 -4.25 -25.35
C ILE A 72 10.08 -3.01 -25.12
N PHE A 73 10.53 -2.01 -24.36
CA PHE A 73 9.70 -0.89 -23.90
C PHE A 73 9.13 -0.06 -25.05
N LYS A 74 9.95 0.25 -26.05
CA LYS A 74 9.58 1.09 -27.20
C LYS A 74 8.35 0.60 -27.99
N ASP A 75 8.06 -0.70 -27.94
CA ASP A 75 6.93 -1.33 -28.63
C ASP A 75 5.81 -1.77 -27.66
N SER A 76 5.96 -1.50 -26.37
CA SER A 76 5.07 -1.95 -25.31
C SER A 76 4.09 -0.89 -24.85
N LEU A 77 2.94 -1.36 -24.33
CA LEU A 77 2.07 -0.58 -23.46
C LEU A 77 2.63 -0.64 -22.04
N LEU A 78 2.79 0.52 -21.40
CA LEU A 78 3.01 0.62 -19.97
C LEU A 78 1.66 0.74 -19.26
N ILE A 79 1.40 -0.12 -18.27
CA ILE A 79 0.27 0.02 -17.34
C ILE A 79 0.84 0.36 -15.97
N VAL A 80 0.44 1.49 -15.43
CA VAL A 80 0.83 1.94 -14.08
C VAL A 80 -0.35 1.73 -13.15
N CYS A 81 -0.19 0.83 -12.18
CA CYS A 81 -1.18 0.54 -11.15
C CYS A 81 -0.79 1.23 -9.84
N ASP A 82 -1.78 1.75 -9.12
CA ASP A 82 -1.65 2.16 -7.73
C ASP A 82 -0.47 3.13 -7.48
N THR A 83 -0.35 4.15 -8.33
CA THR A 83 0.77 5.08 -8.25
C THR A 83 0.34 6.51 -8.61
N PRO A 84 0.22 7.42 -7.63
CA PRO A 84 -0.29 8.77 -7.87
C PRO A 84 0.67 9.68 -8.63
N ASN A 85 2.00 9.45 -8.53
CA ASN A 85 3.02 10.30 -9.16
C ASN A 85 4.15 9.50 -9.80
N ILE A 86 4.80 10.13 -10.80
CA ILE A 86 5.83 9.49 -11.63
C ILE A 86 7.05 9.07 -10.81
N VAL A 87 7.47 9.90 -9.85
CA VAL A 87 8.67 9.64 -9.05
C VAL A 87 8.58 8.40 -8.16
N ARG A 88 7.36 7.91 -7.93
CA ARG A 88 7.12 6.68 -7.16
C ARG A 88 7.00 5.43 -8.02
N ILE A 89 7.03 5.53 -9.34
CA ILE A 89 6.97 4.35 -10.20
C ILE A 89 8.21 3.48 -9.98
N ASP A 90 8.00 2.18 -9.75
CA ASP A 90 9.06 1.20 -9.53
C ASP A 90 9.34 0.37 -10.80
N GLY A 91 10.58 -0.03 -10.99
CA GLY A 91 10.99 -0.97 -12.05
C GLY A 91 11.30 -0.36 -13.40
N ILE A 92 11.05 0.92 -13.60
CA ILE A 92 11.40 1.64 -14.83
C ILE A 92 12.00 3.01 -14.50
N LYS A 93 12.77 3.57 -15.44
CA LYS A 93 13.42 4.89 -15.27
C LYS A 93 12.66 6.01 -15.94
N ASP A 94 12.02 5.74 -17.07
CA ASP A 94 11.35 6.73 -17.91
C ASP A 94 10.07 6.14 -18.53
N ILE A 95 8.93 6.77 -18.26
CA ILE A 95 7.65 6.39 -18.86
C ILE A 95 7.59 6.68 -20.36
N ASN A 96 8.39 7.65 -20.85
CA ASN A 96 8.44 8.01 -22.26
C ASN A 96 9.20 6.98 -23.12
N ALA A 97 9.86 6.00 -22.51
CA ALA A 97 10.44 4.86 -23.22
C ALA A 97 9.39 3.94 -23.83
N PHE A 98 8.11 4.07 -23.44
CA PHE A 98 7.01 3.23 -23.89
C PHE A 98 6.18 3.87 -24.98
N LYS A 99 5.51 3.06 -25.79
CA LYS A 99 4.69 3.52 -26.90
C LYS A 99 3.40 4.21 -26.48
N GLU A 100 2.81 3.75 -25.40
CA GLU A 100 1.62 4.34 -24.79
C GLU A 100 1.64 4.02 -23.28
N VAL A 101 1.07 4.93 -22.47
CA VAL A 101 0.96 4.76 -21.01
C VAL A 101 -0.52 4.77 -20.63
N LEU A 102 -0.92 3.79 -19.81
CA LEU A 102 -2.23 3.66 -19.20
C LEU A 102 -2.07 3.71 -17.67
N LYS A 103 -2.88 4.51 -16.98
CA LYS A 103 -2.87 4.63 -15.52
C LYS A 103 -4.18 4.13 -14.92
N ILE A 104 -4.08 3.29 -13.86
CA ILE A 104 -5.22 2.83 -13.04
C ILE A 104 -4.85 3.09 -11.58
N ASP A 105 -5.57 4.00 -10.92
CA ASP A 105 -5.19 4.46 -9.59
C ASP A 105 -6.42 4.89 -8.77
N HIS A 106 -6.42 4.60 -7.48
CA HIS A 106 -7.46 5.03 -6.56
C HIS A 106 -7.03 6.21 -5.66
N HIS A 107 -5.80 6.65 -5.77
CA HIS A 107 -5.33 7.84 -5.05
C HIS A 107 -5.82 9.14 -5.72
N PRO A 108 -5.88 10.27 -4.99
CA PRO A 108 -5.99 11.58 -5.61
C PRO A 108 -4.88 11.80 -6.63
N GLU A 109 -5.23 12.35 -7.80
CA GLU A 109 -4.25 12.59 -8.86
C GLU A 109 -3.25 13.67 -8.43
N ILE A 110 -1.94 13.32 -8.45
CA ILE A 110 -0.85 14.25 -8.18
C ILE A 110 -0.21 14.67 -9.49
N ASP A 111 0.21 13.69 -10.32
CA ASP A 111 0.81 13.95 -11.62
C ASP A 111 -0.14 13.52 -12.75
N ASP A 112 -0.33 14.42 -13.71
CA ASP A 112 -1.09 14.15 -14.93
C ASP A 112 -0.22 13.40 -15.95
N PHE A 113 -0.30 12.07 -15.96
CA PHE A 113 0.38 11.22 -16.92
C PHE A 113 -0.50 10.04 -17.36
N GLY A 114 -0.19 9.52 -18.55
CA GLY A 114 -0.96 8.44 -19.18
C GLY A 114 -1.98 8.99 -20.19
N LYS A 115 -2.05 8.34 -21.34
CA LYS A 115 -3.01 8.67 -22.39
C LYS A 115 -4.42 8.18 -22.09
N VAL A 116 -4.52 7.02 -21.43
CA VAL A 116 -5.75 6.48 -20.88
C VAL A 116 -5.60 6.45 -19.38
N LYS A 117 -6.53 7.09 -18.65
CA LYS A 117 -6.47 7.20 -17.19
C LYS A 117 -7.81 6.80 -16.59
N TRP A 118 -7.76 5.91 -15.62
CA TRP A 118 -8.87 5.65 -14.72
C TRP A 118 -8.41 5.93 -13.31
N ILE A 119 -8.78 7.11 -12.80
CA ILE A 119 -8.46 7.57 -11.47
C ILE A 119 -9.79 7.76 -10.74
N ASP A 120 -9.96 7.03 -9.63
CA ASP A 120 -11.20 7.06 -8.86
C ASP A 120 -10.93 6.85 -7.36
N SER A 121 -10.81 7.96 -6.63
CA SER A 121 -10.56 7.94 -5.18
C SER A 121 -11.76 7.51 -4.32
N SER A 122 -12.90 7.22 -4.93
CA SER A 122 -14.04 6.60 -4.27
C SER A 122 -13.93 5.07 -4.16
N LYS A 123 -12.99 4.48 -4.89
CA LYS A 123 -12.72 3.03 -4.86
C LYS A 123 -11.86 2.66 -3.65
N SER A 124 -12.14 1.51 -3.08
CA SER A 124 -11.43 1.05 -1.89
C SER A 124 -9.99 0.60 -2.15
N SER A 125 -9.68 0.23 -3.41
CA SER A 125 -8.36 -0.24 -3.82
C SER A 125 -8.28 -0.34 -5.35
N VAL A 126 -7.07 -0.39 -5.89
CA VAL A 126 -6.88 -0.69 -7.33
C VAL A 126 -7.25 -2.15 -7.62
N CYS A 127 -7.10 -3.07 -6.67
CA CYS A 127 -7.61 -4.43 -6.81
C CYS A 127 -9.12 -4.46 -7.06
N GLN A 128 -9.92 -3.65 -6.37
CA GLN A 128 -11.35 -3.49 -6.68
C GLN A 128 -11.56 -3.01 -8.11
N MET A 129 -10.80 -2.00 -8.55
CA MET A 129 -10.91 -1.47 -9.91
C MET A 129 -10.60 -2.53 -10.97
N ILE A 130 -9.58 -3.36 -10.79
CA ILE A 130 -9.26 -4.46 -11.72
C ILE A 130 -10.38 -5.52 -11.75
N MET A 131 -11.01 -5.84 -10.61
CA MET A 131 -12.19 -6.72 -10.58
C MET A 131 -13.34 -6.13 -11.40
N GLU A 132 -13.66 -4.83 -11.16
CA GLU A 132 -14.71 -4.11 -11.89
C GLU A 132 -14.43 -4.08 -13.41
N LEU A 133 -13.18 -3.77 -13.81
CA LEU A 133 -12.75 -3.80 -15.20
C LEU A 133 -12.97 -5.19 -15.84
N THR A 134 -12.59 -6.21 -15.11
CA THR A 134 -12.69 -7.59 -15.60
C THR A 134 -14.16 -7.98 -15.84
N TYR A 135 -15.04 -7.68 -14.90
CA TYR A 135 -16.46 -8.00 -15.01
C TYR A 135 -17.24 -7.08 -15.96
N ALA A 136 -16.76 -5.86 -16.19
CA ALA A 136 -17.37 -4.94 -17.15
C ALA A 136 -16.95 -5.19 -18.61
N THR A 137 -15.98 -6.07 -18.83
CA THR A 137 -15.41 -6.33 -20.16
C THR A 137 -15.42 -7.82 -20.52
N ARG A 138 -14.64 -8.22 -21.53
CA ARG A 138 -14.43 -9.62 -21.92
C ARG A 138 -13.13 -10.22 -21.36
N LEU A 139 -12.54 -9.56 -20.37
CA LEU A 139 -11.39 -10.09 -19.65
C LEU A 139 -11.82 -11.31 -18.82
N LYS A 140 -10.92 -12.28 -18.66
CA LYS A 140 -11.21 -13.55 -18.00
C LYS A 140 -10.52 -13.62 -16.66
N MET A 141 -11.29 -13.72 -15.59
CA MET A 141 -10.78 -13.93 -14.24
C MET A 141 -10.24 -15.37 -14.11
N THR A 142 -9.03 -15.50 -13.55
CA THR A 142 -8.50 -16.80 -13.12
C THR A 142 -8.58 -16.92 -11.60
N LYS A 143 -8.57 -18.16 -11.08
CA LYS A 143 -8.54 -18.37 -9.62
C LYS A 143 -7.31 -17.70 -8.98
N TYR A 144 -6.14 -17.84 -9.59
CA TYR A 144 -4.91 -17.22 -9.08
C TYR A 144 -4.97 -15.69 -9.10
N ALA A 145 -5.50 -15.06 -10.15
CA ALA A 145 -5.70 -13.62 -10.19
C ALA A 145 -6.70 -13.17 -9.11
N ALA A 146 -7.80 -13.92 -8.93
CA ALA A 146 -8.80 -13.63 -7.90
C ALA A 146 -8.20 -13.63 -6.48
N GLU A 147 -7.35 -14.61 -6.17
CA GLU A 147 -6.64 -14.69 -4.89
C GLU A 147 -5.76 -13.45 -4.65
N ARG A 148 -5.00 -13.01 -5.67
CA ARG A 148 -4.11 -11.83 -5.55
C ARG A 148 -4.91 -10.54 -5.37
N LEU A 149 -5.98 -10.38 -6.15
CA LEU A 149 -6.88 -9.24 -6.05
C LEU A 149 -7.62 -9.19 -4.71
N PHE A 150 -8.07 -10.34 -4.21
CA PHE A 150 -8.70 -10.43 -2.89
C PHE A 150 -7.74 -10.02 -1.78
N LEU A 151 -6.50 -10.54 -1.80
CA LEU A 151 -5.48 -10.19 -0.80
C LEU A 151 -5.18 -8.69 -0.78
N GLY A 152 -5.03 -8.07 -1.96
CA GLY A 152 -4.77 -6.63 -2.07
C GLY A 152 -5.94 -5.81 -1.52
N LEU A 153 -7.16 -6.11 -1.94
CA LEU A 153 -8.37 -5.40 -1.47
C LEU A 153 -8.56 -5.53 0.05
N VAL A 154 -8.38 -6.73 0.61
CA VAL A 154 -8.51 -6.97 2.07
C VAL A 154 -7.45 -6.19 2.85
N ALA A 155 -6.22 -6.13 2.34
CA ALA A 155 -5.15 -5.37 2.98
C ALA A 155 -5.44 -3.88 2.98
N ASP A 156 -5.86 -3.32 1.84
CA ASP A 156 -6.09 -1.89 1.67
C ASP A 156 -7.34 -1.38 2.39
N THR A 157 -8.34 -2.24 2.57
CA THR A 157 -9.54 -1.94 3.36
C THR A 157 -9.39 -2.24 4.85
N GLU A 158 -8.21 -2.68 5.32
CA GLU A 158 -8.01 -3.21 6.68
C GLU A 158 -9.13 -4.21 7.06
N ARG A 159 -9.32 -5.22 6.23
CA ARG A 159 -10.38 -6.25 6.44
C ARG A 159 -11.80 -5.69 6.38
N PHE A 160 -12.03 -4.76 5.47
CA PHE A 160 -13.32 -4.05 5.32
C PHE A 160 -13.68 -3.11 6.48
N LEU A 161 -12.70 -2.72 7.32
CA LEU A 161 -12.93 -1.86 8.48
C LEU A 161 -12.83 -0.37 8.15
N TYR A 162 -12.15 0.01 7.06
CA TYR A 162 -12.04 1.42 6.69
C TYR A 162 -13.35 1.96 6.10
N SER A 163 -13.62 3.25 6.36
CA SER A 163 -14.88 3.92 6.01
C SER A 163 -15.15 4.03 4.50
N TYR A 164 -14.14 3.88 3.67
CA TYR A 164 -14.29 3.84 2.21
C TYR A 164 -14.60 2.44 1.66
N THR A 165 -14.77 1.45 2.53
CA THR A 165 -15.42 0.18 2.15
C THR A 165 -16.90 0.41 1.90
N THR A 166 -17.34 0.20 0.67
CA THR A 166 -18.70 0.49 0.24
C THR A 166 -19.51 -0.80 0.02
N PRO A 167 -20.86 -0.72 -0.11
CA PRO A 167 -21.65 -1.86 -0.55
C PRO A 167 -21.21 -2.44 -1.89
N ASP A 168 -20.64 -1.62 -2.80
CA ASP A 168 -20.10 -2.10 -4.08
C ASP A 168 -18.81 -2.91 -3.87
N THR A 169 -17.97 -2.53 -2.92
CA THR A 169 -16.81 -3.32 -2.50
C THR A 169 -17.24 -4.72 -2.04
N MET A 170 -18.29 -4.82 -1.22
CA MET A 170 -18.79 -6.11 -0.74
C MET A 170 -19.42 -6.95 -1.86
N ARG A 171 -20.17 -6.33 -2.78
CA ARG A 171 -20.79 -7.03 -3.93
C ARG A 171 -19.75 -7.61 -4.87
N ILE A 172 -18.69 -6.85 -5.19
CA ILE A 172 -17.64 -7.32 -6.12
C ILE A 172 -16.85 -8.48 -5.50
N VAL A 173 -16.61 -8.44 -4.19
CA VAL A 173 -15.93 -9.52 -3.47
C VAL A 173 -16.80 -10.77 -3.42
N SER A 174 -18.09 -10.64 -3.09
CA SER A 174 -19.03 -11.78 -3.13
C SER A 174 -19.04 -12.42 -4.53
N LYS A 175 -19.17 -11.61 -5.58
CA LYS A 175 -19.14 -12.08 -6.96
C LYS A 175 -17.81 -12.79 -7.30
N LEU A 176 -16.67 -12.24 -6.87
CA LEU A 176 -15.37 -12.86 -7.09
C LEU A 176 -15.30 -14.26 -6.49
N ILE A 177 -15.77 -14.41 -5.23
CA ILE A 177 -15.77 -15.70 -4.52
C ILE A 177 -16.68 -16.70 -5.22
N ASP A 178 -17.90 -16.29 -5.60
CA ASP A 178 -18.87 -17.14 -6.27
C ASP A 178 -18.35 -17.66 -7.63
N ASP A 179 -17.76 -16.77 -8.44
CA ASP A 179 -17.33 -17.10 -9.79
C ASP A 179 -16.03 -17.95 -9.83
N THR A 180 -15.16 -17.81 -8.82
CA THR A 180 -13.81 -18.42 -8.85
C THR A 180 -13.60 -19.51 -7.81
N ASN A 181 -14.50 -19.63 -6.84
CA ASN A 181 -14.42 -20.59 -5.74
C ASN A 181 -13.04 -20.59 -5.06
N ILE A 182 -12.51 -19.39 -4.76
CA ILE A 182 -11.29 -19.23 -3.95
C ILE A 182 -11.58 -19.62 -2.50
N ASP A 183 -10.61 -20.22 -1.83
CA ASP A 183 -10.64 -20.37 -0.38
C ASP A 183 -10.18 -19.07 0.30
N PHE A 184 -11.07 -18.08 0.29
CA PHE A 184 -10.75 -16.74 0.79
C PHE A 184 -10.38 -16.73 2.27
N THR A 185 -10.89 -17.70 3.05
CA THR A 185 -10.59 -17.78 4.50
C THR A 185 -9.15 -18.17 4.75
N SER A 186 -8.59 -19.10 3.97
CA SER A 186 -7.19 -19.48 4.08
C SER A 186 -6.23 -18.36 3.70
N LEU A 187 -6.63 -17.47 2.77
CA LEU A 187 -5.81 -16.32 2.33
C LEU A 187 -5.53 -15.31 3.44
N TYR A 188 -6.38 -15.23 4.47
CA TYR A 188 -6.10 -14.40 5.64
C TYR A 188 -4.83 -14.82 6.39
N ASN A 189 -4.46 -16.12 6.34
CA ASN A 189 -3.21 -16.58 6.95
C ASN A 189 -1.99 -15.92 6.27
N ASP A 190 -2.02 -15.74 4.96
CA ASP A 190 -0.93 -15.10 4.21
C ASP A 190 -0.74 -13.63 4.65
N LEU A 191 -1.85 -12.92 4.87
CA LEU A 191 -1.82 -11.52 5.31
C LEU A 191 -1.43 -11.34 6.78
N TYR A 192 -1.89 -12.23 7.67
CA TYR A 192 -1.88 -11.99 9.11
C TYR A 192 -1.02 -12.95 9.93
N ALA A 193 -0.53 -14.07 9.36
CA ALA A 193 0.45 -14.89 10.05
C ALA A 193 1.71 -14.08 10.36
N ARG A 194 2.16 -14.17 11.60
CA ARG A 194 3.34 -13.45 12.10
C ARG A 194 4.28 -14.41 12.81
N PRO A 195 5.59 -14.25 12.66
CA PRO A 195 6.57 -14.92 13.50
C PRO A 195 6.31 -14.61 14.99
N MET A 196 6.57 -15.56 15.87
CA MET A 196 6.39 -15.36 17.32
C MET A 196 7.23 -14.18 17.84
N ASN A 197 8.40 -13.92 17.24
CA ASN A 197 9.22 -12.77 17.61
C ASN A 197 8.54 -11.43 17.35
N ASP A 198 7.83 -11.31 16.22
CA ASP A 198 7.06 -10.10 15.90
C ASP A 198 5.94 -9.87 16.91
N LEU A 199 5.26 -10.95 17.33
CA LEU A 199 4.21 -10.89 18.36
C LEU A 199 4.77 -10.55 19.74
N ARG A 200 5.93 -11.10 20.10
CA ARG A 200 6.63 -10.73 21.34
C ARG A 200 7.05 -9.27 21.33
N PHE A 201 7.60 -8.81 20.20
CA PHE A 201 7.98 -7.41 20.02
C PHE A 201 6.76 -6.48 20.09
N LEU A 202 5.65 -6.83 19.44
CA LEU A 202 4.39 -6.10 19.56
C LEU A 202 3.89 -6.06 21.01
N GLY A 203 3.97 -7.19 21.74
CA GLY A 203 3.66 -7.23 23.17
C GLY A 203 4.53 -6.28 24.00
N TYR A 204 5.83 -6.23 23.72
CA TYR A 204 6.73 -5.25 24.31
C TYR A 204 6.28 -3.81 24.01
N MET A 205 5.92 -3.52 22.76
CA MET A 205 5.46 -2.18 22.36
C MET A 205 4.21 -1.76 23.13
N TYR A 206 3.22 -2.64 23.30
CA TYR A 206 2.02 -2.36 24.09
C TYR A 206 2.33 -2.11 25.56
N GLN A 207 3.18 -2.92 26.17
CA GLN A 207 3.54 -2.80 27.61
C GLN A 207 4.35 -1.54 27.93
N ASN A 208 5.11 -1.02 26.96
CA ASN A 208 6.02 0.10 27.17
C ASN A 208 5.54 1.40 26.51
N MET A 209 4.36 1.41 25.90
CA MET A 209 3.78 2.64 25.37
C MET A 209 3.36 3.57 26.52
N THR A 210 3.83 4.80 26.47
CA THR A 210 3.38 5.85 27.40
C THR A 210 2.17 6.53 26.79
N ILE A 211 1.10 6.71 27.59
CA ILE A 211 -0.13 7.40 27.17
C ILE A 211 -0.30 8.64 28.03
N THR A 212 -0.50 9.78 27.41
CA THR A 212 -0.75 11.06 28.09
C THR A 212 -2.23 11.24 28.41
N GLU A 213 -2.55 12.15 29.31
CA GLU A 213 -3.94 12.53 29.65
C GLU A 213 -4.71 13.08 28.42
N ASN A 214 -4.01 13.67 27.46
CA ASN A 214 -4.58 14.19 26.24
C ASN A 214 -4.85 13.11 25.18
N GLY A 215 -4.40 11.87 25.38
CA GLY A 215 -4.61 10.76 24.46
C GLY A 215 -3.54 10.62 23.38
N LEU A 216 -2.32 11.11 23.65
CA LEU A 216 -1.15 10.75 22.85
C LEU A 216 -0.50 9.48 23.40
N GLY A 217 -0.38 8.45 22.58
CA GLY A 217 0.48 7.30 22.83
C GLY A 217 1.85 7.49 22.19
N TYR A 218 2.94 7.30 22.91
CA TYR A 218 4.28 7.36 22.32
C TYR A 218 5.20 6.26 22.82
N LEU A 219 6.12 5.83 21.94
CA LEU A 219 7.09 4.78 22.24
C LEU A 219 8.44 5.11 21.60
N LYS A 220 9.53 4.90 22.37
CA LYS A 220 10.92 5.08 21.92
C LYS A 220 11.59 3.69 21.81
N LEU A 221 11.91 3.24 20.60
CA LEU A 221 12.56 1.96 20.30
C LEU A 221 14.05 2.20 20.03
N THR A 222 14.90 1.75 20.96
CA THR A 222 16.35 1.84 20.81
C THR A 222 16.89 0.66 20.00
N ASP A 223 18.08 0.81 19.40
CA ASP A 223 18.79 -0.27 18.71
C ASP A 223 19.03 -1.52 19.61
N LYS A 224 19.20 -1.31 20.94
CA LYS A 224 19.30 -2.40 21.91
C LYS A 224 18.03 -3.23 21.93
N ILE A 225 16.86 -2.60 22.00
CA ILE A 225 15.54 -3.28 21.99
C ILE A 225 15.34 -4.02 20.66
N LEU A 226 15.65 -3.38 19.53
CA LEU A 226 15.51 -4.03 18.22
C LEU A 226 16.37 -5.30 18.12
N LYS A 227 17.59 -5.27 18.63
CA LYS A 227 18.47 -6.44 18.68
C LYS A 227 17.97 -7.54 19.62
N GLU A 228 17.42 -7.19 20.78
CA GLU A 228 16.88 -8.13 21.75
C GLU A 228 15.74 -8.94 21.13
N TYR A 229 14.86 -8.29 20.36
CA TYR A 229 13.74 -8.96 19.68
C TYR A 229 14.09 -9.48 18.27
N ASN A 230 15.35 -9.32 17.83
CA ASN A 230 15.81 -9.72 16.49
C ASN A 230 14.93 -9.15 15.37
N VAL A 231 14.62 -7.85 15.45
CA VAL A 231 13.86 -7.08 14.46
C VAL A 231 14.69 -5.93 13.90
N ASP A 232 14.31 -5.42 12.74
CA ASP A 232 14.99 -4.28 12.11
C ASP A 232 14.35 -2.92 12.47
N ALA A 233 15.00 -1.83 12.04
CA ALA A 233 14.51 -0.48 12.30
C ALA A 233 13.20 -0.12 11.54
N GLY A 234 12.79 -0.91 10.56
CA GLY A 234 11.51 -0.77 9.88
C GLY A 234 10.34 -1.34 10.68
N SER A 235 10.62 -2.26 11.61
CA SER A 235 9.59 -3.03 12.33
C SER A 235 8.65 -2.15 13.15
N GLY A 236 9.15 -1.06 13.76
CA GLY A 236 8.30 -0.08 14.47
C GLY A 236 7.23 0.53 13.56
N GLY A 237 7.62 0.99 12.38
CA GLY A 237 6.70 1.51 11.38
C GLY A 237 5.73 0.48 10.82
N ASN A 238 6.18 -0.76 10.63
CA ASN A 238 5.34 -1.87 10.14
C ASN A 238 4.24 -2.26 11.14
N LEU A 239 4.46 -2.05 12.43
CA LEU A 239 3.52 -2.41 13.50
C LEU A 239 2.71 -1.22 14.01
N VAL A 240 2.94 -0.01 13.50
CA VAL A 240 2.30 1.22 14.00
C VAL A 240 0.77 1.17 13.96
N ASN A 241 0.18 0.50 12.99
CA ASN A 241 -1.28 0.41 12.84
C ASN A 241 -1.95 -0.48 13.92
N ASN A 242 -1.19 -1.31 14.64
CA ASN A 242 -1.77 -2.15 15.70
C ASN A 242 -2.31 -1.33 16.89
N PHE A 243 -1.91 -0.08 17.03
CA PHE A 243 -2.38 0.79 18.12
C PHE A 243 -3.70 1.53 17.80
N ASN A 244 -4.25 1.33 16.60
CA ASN A 244 -5.48 1.98 16.15
C ASN A 244 -6.71 1.68 17.03
N ASN A 245 -6.73 0.55 17.72
CA ASN A 245 -7.89 0.07 18.49
C ASN A 245 -7.75 0.29 19.99
N ILE A 246 -6.78 1.09 20.46
CA ILE A 246 -6.63 1.41 21.87
C ILE A 246 -7.55 2.59 22.19
N GLU A 247 -8.50 2.39 23.11
CA GLU A 247 -9.57 3.35 23.42
C GLU A 247 -9.02 4.70 23.88
N GLU A 248 -8.00 4.70 24.71
CA GLU A 248 -7.40 5.89 25.33
C GLU A 248 -6.56 6.73 24.36
N ILE A 249 -6.24 6.21 23.18
CA ILE A 249 -5.31 6.85 22.23
C ILE A 249 -6.06 7.48 21.06
N LEU A 250 -5.83 8.78 20.82
CA LEU A 250 -6.28 9.51 19.62
C LEU A 250 -5.16 9.70 18.61
N VAL A 251 -3.94 9.92 19.11
CA VAL A 251 -2.72 10.10 18.31
C VAL A 251 -1.68 9.14 18.86
N TRP A 252 -0.88 8.50 18.00
CA TRP A 252 0.25 7.69 18.46
C TRP A 252 1.46 7.86 17.56
N VAL A 253 2.64 7.82 18.20
CA VAL A 253 3.91 7.97 17.52
C VAL A 253 4.96 6.99 18.03
N ILE A 254 5.68 6.39 17.10
CA ILE A 254 6.77 5.46 17.37
C ILE A 254 8.05 6.05 16.83
N PHE A 255 9.03 6.24 17.71
CA PHE A 255 10.39 6.67 17.40
C PHE A 255 11.29 5.44 17.37
N THR A 256 11.94 5.15 16.24
CA THR A 256 12.81 3.97 16.09
C THR A 256 14.22 4.38 15.69
N GLU A 257 15.22 4.05 16.51
CA GLU A 257 16.63 4.26 16.16
C GLU A 257 17.02 3.38 14.95
N ASP A 258 17.54 4.01 13.89
CA ASP A 258 18.14 3.33 12.74
C ASP A 258 19.63 3.62 12.69
N LYS A 259 20.42 2.76 13.32
CA LYS A 259 21.88 2.89 13.38
C LYS A 259 22.55 2.73 12.02
N LYS A 260 21.93 2.04 11.07
CA LYS A 260 22.49 1.86 9.72
C LYS A 260 22.43 3.15 8.91
N GLN A 261 21.41 3.97 9.11
CA GLN A 261 21.21 5.24 8.41
C GLN A 261 21.56 6.45 9.28
N ASP A 262 21.94 6.25 10.54
CA ASP A 262 22.22 7.30 11.52
C ASP A 262 21.06 8.31 11.65
N ILE A 263 19.85 7.78 11.80
CA ILE A 263 18.62 8.54 11.96
C ILE A 263 17.71 7.92 13.02
N ILE A 264 16.69 8.67 13.41
CA ILE A 264 15.53 8.17 14.13
C ILE A 264 14.34 8.24 13.17
N ARG A 265 13.71 7.10 12.91
CA ARG A 265 12.46 7.01 12.15
C ARG A 265 11.30 7.40 13.04
N VAL A 266 10.48 8.33 12.57
CA VAL A 266 9.26 8.77 13.24
C VAL A 266 8.07 8.28 12.44
N ASN A 267 7.17 7.52 13.06
CA ASN A 267 5.95 7.03 12.45
C ASN A 267 4.76 7.42 13.32
N ALA A 268 3.93 8.33 12.84
CA ALA A 268 2.77 8.83 13.56
C ALA A 268 1.45 8.47 12.85
N ARG A 269 0.42 8.23 13.64
CA ARG A 269 -0.95 7.96 13.21
C ARG A 269 -1.94 8.68 14.11
N SER A 270 -3.17 8.85 13.62
CA SER A 270 -4.25 9.42 14.44
C SER A 270 -5.62 8.91 14.03
N ARG A 271 -6.57 9.00 14.95
CA ARG A 271 -8.00 8.77 14.75
C ARG A 271 -8.77 10.10 14.84
N GLY A 272 -8.51 11.01 13.88
CA GLY A 272 -9.22 12.29 13.76
C GLY A 272 -8.33 13.52 13.83
N PRO A 273 -7.41 13.67 14.81
CA PRO A 273 -6.48 14.81 14.84
C PRO A 273 -5.60 14.86 13.58
N ILE A 274 -5.41 16.07 13.02
CA ILE A 274 -4.56 16.30 11.84
C ILE A 274 -3.10 16.40 12.29
N ILE A 275 -2.26 15.43 11.92
CA ILE A 275 -0.88 15.30 12.42
C ILE A 275 0.21 15.60 11.38
N ASN A 276 -0.11 15.64 10.10
CA ASN A 276 0.89 15.79 9.04
C ASN A 276 1.70 17.11 9.17
N LYS A 277 1.05 18.19 9.59
CA LYS A 277 1.72 19.49 9.75
C LYS A 277 2.83 19.46 10.80
N VAL A 278 2.62 18.71 11.89
CA VAL A 278 3.67 18.51 12.90
C VAL A 278 4.87 17.84 12.27
N LEU A 279 4.65 16.75 11.53
CA LEU A 279 5.77 16.00 10.93
C LEU A 279 6.44 16.78 9.78
N GLU A 280 5.71 17.62 9.06
CA GLU A 280 6.26 18.53 8.04
C GLU A 280 7.24 19.55 8.65
N ASN A 281 6.96 20.11 9.84
CA ASN A 281 7.84 21.01 10.58
C ASN A 281 9.20 20.35 10.95
N HIS A 282 9.22 19.01 11.05
CA HIS A 282 10.40 18.19 11.32
C HIS A 282 10.96 17.49 10.07
N GLY A 283 10.77 18.09 8.88
CA GLY A 283 11.31 17.59 7.63
C GLY A 283 10.68 16.28 7.12
N GLY A 284 9.50 15.94 7.64
CA GLY A 284 8.71 14.78 7.25
C GLY A 284 7.54 15.12 6.35
N GLY A 285 6.49 14.30 6.41
CA GLY A 285 5.25 14.49 5.67
C GLY A 285 4.40 13.23 5.62
N GLY A 286 3.32 13.30 4.87
CA GLY A 286 2.37 12.21 4.67
C GLY A 286 0.92 12.68 4.61
N HIS A 287 0.00 11.75 4.84
CA HIS A 287 -1.42 12.05 4.90
C HIS A 287 -1.80 12.69 6.24
N ILE A 288 -2.95 13.35 6.28
CA ILE A 288 -3.42 14.08 7.46
C ILE A 288 -3.51 13.22 8.74
N TYR A 289 -3.75 11.90 8.61
CA TYR A 289 -3.86 10.94 9.73
C TYR A 289 -2.72 9.91 9.77
N SER A 290 -1.77 9.96 8.82
CA SER A 290 -0.68 8.99 8.68
C SER A 290 0.55 9.69 8.13
N SER A 291 1.49 10.02 8.99
CA SER A 291 2.68 10.79 8.63
C SER A 291 3.94 10.21 9.26
N GLY A 292 5.09 10.57 8.69
CA GLY A 292 6.38 10.17 9.20
C GLY A 292 7.47 11.19 8.95
N ALA A 293 8.56 11.09 9.71
CA ALA A 293 9.76 11.90 9.55
C ALA A 293 11.03 11.06 9.75
N ARG A 294 12.17 11.64 9.40
CA ARG A 294 13.50 11.09 9.66
C ARG A 294 14.32 12.18 10.30
N ILE A 295 14.52 12.08 11.61
CA ILE A 295 15.24 13.10 12.40
C ILE A 295 16.63 12.58 12.80
N LYS A 296 17.54 13.50 13.08
CA LYS A 296 18.90 13.17 13.55
C LYS A 296 19.13 13.59 15.01
N ASP A 297 18.54 14.69 15.42
CA ASP A 297 18.68 15.18 16.80
C ASP A 297 17.64 14.51 17.71
N LYS A 298 18.12 13.89 18.78
CA LYS A 298 17.26 13.27 19.79
C LYS A 298 16.38 14.29 20.54
N LYS A 299 16.74 15.55 20.54
CA LYS A 299 15.93 16.62 21.16
C LYS A 299 14.61 16.83 20.45
N GLU A 300 14.58 16.62 19.11
CA GLU A 300 13.35 16.71 18.33
C GLU A 300 12.30 15.68 18.76
N ILE A 301 12.68 14.58 19.41
CA ILE A 301 11.72 13.59 19.92
C ILE A 301 10.78 14.24 20.93
N ASP A 302 11.30 14.99 21.88
CA ASP A 302 10.51 15.58 22.95
C ASP A 302 9.68 16.77 22.42
N GLU A 303 10.18 17.49 21.41
CA GLU A 303 9.45 18.53 20.69
C GLU A 303 8.25 17.94 19.94
N ILE A 304 8.46 16.88 19.14
CA ILE A 304 7.39 16.19 18.41
C ILE A 304 6.33 15.62 19.37
N ILE A 305 6.76 15.02 20.49
CA ILE A 305 5.83 14.50 21.50
C ILE A 305 4.96 15.64 22.03
N LYS A 306 5.53 16.79 22.38
CA LYS A 306 4.80 17.95 22.89
C LYS A 306 3.80 18.48 21.85
N GLU A 307 4.23 18.67 20.61
CA GLU A 307 3.37 19.18 19.53
C GLU A 307 2.22 18.23 19.23
N LEU A 308 2.47 16.91 19.15
CA LEU A 308 1.41 15.92 18.93
C LEU A 308 0.44 15.79 20.11
N ASP A 309 0.92 16.00 21.34
CA ASP A 309 0.08 16.01 22.54
C ASP A 309 -0.84 17.24 22.57
N GLU A 310 -0.35 18.39 22.13
CA GLU A 310 -1.16 19.61 21.96
C GLU A 310 -2.24 19.40 20.89
N VAL A 311 -1.91 18.77 19.75
CA VAL A 311 -2.89 18.42 18.70
C VAL A 311 -3.97 17.48 19.25
N ALA A 312 -3.61 16.47 20.03
CA ALA A 312 -4.58 15.56 20.67
C ALA A 312 -5.50 16.29 21.65
N LYS A 313 -4.94 17.19 22.46
CA LYS A 313 -5.66 18.03 23.43
C LYS A 313 -6.67 18.96 22.76
N ASP A 314 -6.27 19.60 21.66
CA ASP A 314 -7.13 20.56 20.97
C ASP A 314 -8.29 19.87 20.25
N TYR A 315 -8.09 18.62 19.84
CA TYR A 315 -9.16 17.80 19.22
C TYR A 315 -10.24 17.35 20.23
N LYS A 316 -9.89 17.24 21.52
CA LYS A 316 -10.85 16.87 22.59
C LYS A 316 -11.74 18.03 23.03
N LYS A 317 -11.42 19.29 22.69
CA LYS A 317 -12.23 20.47 22.98
C LYS A 317 -13.37 20.61 21.98
#